data_5d6d54ee531bd9d02ed47befa5f05f7b
#
_entry.id   5d6d54ee531bd9d02ed47befa5f05f7b
#
_cell.length_a   1.000
_cell.length_b   1.000
_cell.length_c   1.000
_cell.angle_alpha   90.00
_cell.angle_beta   90.00
_cell.angle_gamma   90.00
#
_symmetry.space_group_name_H-M   'P 1'
#
loop_
_entity.id
_entity.type
_entity.pdbx_description
1 polymer ?
#
loop_
_entity_poly.entity_id
_entity_poly.type
_entity_poly.pdbx_seq_one_letter_code
_entity_poly.pdbx_strand_id
1 'polypeptide(L)'
;AELARLTPVNVSFANKLYDTITRQLSVDVNASFLASLKGDFRTNLYIVEDSVIGSGAGYDQKNYWCAGCGNPEPTAHSYSLLASNPGYAHQHVLRQGLGGAWGTTGVIPASAVAGNSYTKTYTATLPAAWKEKNIYLVATVQEYSTDERFRLILNAEEASLLGELPNGIAKISNDDFNNMVVYPNPSSSISRIQFDLKADAVVKASVENI
;
A
#
# COMPACT_ATOMS: atom_id res chain seq x y z
N ALA A 1 21.55 -2.58 16.95
CA ALA A 1 22.02 -3.60 15.99
C ALA A 1 20.90 -4.26 15.17
N GLU A 2 19.64 -3.79 15.29
CA GLU A 2 18.47 -4.39 14.59
C GLU A 2 18.14 -3.74 13.24
N LEU A 3 18.71 -2.59 12.93
CA LEU A 3 18.41 -1.80 11.73
C LEU A 3 19.05 -2.33 10.41
N ALA A 4 19.74 -3.44 10.43
CA ALA A 4 20.38 -4.02 9.25
C ALA A 4 19.78 -5.36 8.81
N ARG A 5 18.60 -5.73 9.29
CA ARG A 5 17.94 -6.96 8.83
C ARG A 5 17.31 -6.68 7.48
N LEU A 6 17.97 -7.08 6.40
CA LEU A 6 17.42 -7.05 5.05
C LEU A 6 16.09 -7.84 5.06
N THR A 7 15.03 -7.23 4.58
CA THR A 7 13.75 -7.93 4.40
C THR A 7 13.93 -9.08 3.42
N PRO A 8 13.55 -10.31 3.78
CA PRO A 8 13.80 -11.47 2.95
C PRO A 8 12.85 -11.58 1.74
N VAL A 9 11.84 -10.72 1.68
CA VAL A 9 10.81 -10.71 0.63
C VAL A 9 10.46 -9.27 0.26
N ASN A 10 10.33 -8.97 -1.04
CA ASN A 10 9.74 -7.75 -1.54
C ASN A 10 8.25 -7.98 -1.81
N VAL A 11 7.43 -7.00 -1.41
CA VAL A 11 6.01 -6.95 -1.73
C VAL A 11 5.81 -5.85 -2.75
N SER A 12 5.02 -6.09 -3.77
CA SER A 12 4.67 -5.09 -4.77
C SER A 12 3.29 -5.33 -5.34
N PHE A 13 2.69 -4.28 -5.88
CA PHE A 13 1.45 -4.35 -6.63
C PHE A 13 1.71 -4.44 -8.13
N ALA A 14 0.81 -5.10 -8.84
CA ALA A 14 0.75 -5.10 -10.29
C ALA A 14 -0.71 -5.14 -10.76
N ASN A 15 -0.94 -4.83 -12.03
CA ASN A 15 -2.24 -4.97 -12.69
C ASN A 15 -3.42 -4.40 -11.89
N LYS A 16 -3.20 -3.27 -11.20
CA LYS A 16 -4.26 -2.60 -10.43
C LYS A 16 -5.27 -1.98 -11.39
N LEU A 17 -6.50 -2.46 -11.32
CA LEU A 17 -7.64 -1.95 -12.07
C LEU A 17 -8.73 -1.58 -11.06
N TYR A 18 -9.23 -0.36 -11.16
CA TYR A 18 -10.38 0.09 -10.39
C TYR A 18 -11.37 0.82 -11.30
N ASP A 19 -12.59 0.32 -11.34
CA ASP A 19 -13.68 0.94 -12.07
C ASP A 19 -14.50 1.81 -11.12
N THR A 20 -14.50 3.11 -11.34
CA THR A 20 -15.17 4.09 -10.49
C THR A 20 -16.70 4.03 -10.61
N ILE A 21 -17.25 3.44 -11.67
CA ILE A 21 -18.70 3.30 -11.88
C ILE A 21 -19.23 2.08 -11.14
N THR A 22 -18.62 0.92 -11.37
CA THR A 22 -19.00 -0.35 -10.73
C THR A 22 -18.38 -0.53 -9.36
N ARG A 23 -17.37 0.28 -9.02
CA ARG A 23 -16.57 0.23 -7.79
C ARG A 23 -15.85 -1.11 -7.61
N GLN A 24 -15.56 -1.79 -8.70
CA GLN A 24 -14.83 -3.04 -8.70
C GLN A 24 -13.33 -2.79 -8.73
N LEU A 25 -12.63 -3.43 -7.79
CA LEU A 25 -11.18 -3.49 -7.69
C LEU A 25 -10.70 -4.86 -8.12
N SER A 26 -9.65 -4.88 -8.92
CA SER A 26 -8.80 -6.05 -9.16
C SER A 26 -7.34 -5.61 -9.06
N VAL A 27 -6.52 -6.36 -8.31
CA VAL A 27 -5.11 -6.03 -8.15
C VAL A 27 -4.30 -7.28 -7.83
N ASP A 28 -3.12 -7.37 -8.41
CA ASP A 28 -2.15 -8.43 -8.11
C ASP A 28 -1.22 -7.98 -6.99
N VAL A 29 -1.04 -8.85 -6.01
CA VAL A 29 -0.02 -8.74 -4.96
C VAL A 29 1.09 -9.74 -5.29
N ASN A 30 2.30 -9.24 -5.49
CA ASN A 30 3.48 -10.04 -5.78
C ASN A 30 4.37 -10.12 -4.53
N ALA A 31 4.81 -11.33 -4.22
CA ALA A 31 5.79 -11.62 -3.18
C ALA A 31 7.06 -12.16 -3.83
N SER A 32 8.11 -11.37 -3.92
CA SER A 32 9.40 -11.74 -4.53
C SER A 32 10.42 -12.06 -3.44
N PHE A 33 10.81 -13.32 -3.35
CA PHE A 33 11.72 -13.79 -2.29
C PHE A 33 13.19 -13.50 -2.65
N LEU A 34 13.86 -12.78 -1.77
CA LEU A 34 15.30 -12.46 -1.89
C LEU A 34 16.16 -13.52 -1.22
N ALA A 35 15.57 -14.31 -0.33
CA ALA A 35 16.22 -15.42 0.36
C ALA A 35 15.32 -16.66 0.35
N SER A 36 15.92 -17.85 0.35
CA SER A 36 15.15 -19.10 0.50
C SER A 36 14.71 -19.26 1.95
N LEU A 37 13.41 -19.45 2.16
CA LEU A 37 12.81 -19.57 3.48
C LEU A 37 11.90 -20.80 3.55
N LYS A 38 11.71 -21.32 4.77
CA LYS A 38 10.75 -22.39 5.07
C LYS A 38 9.76 -21.91 6.12
N GLY A 39 8.46 -22.10 5.88
CA GLY A 39 7.41 -21.67 6.79
C GLY A 39 6.03 -21.72 6.14
N ASP A 40 5.01 -21.31 6.86
CA ASP A 40 3.65 -21.09 6.33
C ASP A 40 3.54 -19.61 5.93
N PHE A 41 3.91 -19.29 4.69
CA PHE A 41 3.88 -17.94 4.17
C PHE A 41 2.54 -17.64 3.52
N ARG A 42 2.00 -16.47 3.86
CA ARG A 42 0.68 -16.03 3.39
C ARG A 42 0.73 -14.59 2.91
N THR A 43 -0.03 -14.30 1.86
CA THR A 43 -0.26 -12.93 1.39
C THR A 43 -1.59 -12.43 1.93
N ASN A 44 -1.69 -11.14 2.18
CA ASN A 44 -2.97 -10.48 2.48
C ASN A 44 -3.04 -9.13 1.77
N LEU A 45 -4.28 -8.69 1.54
CA LEU A 45 -4.57 -7.36 1.06
C LEU A 45 -5.62 -6.73 1.98
N TYR A 46 -5.26 -5.61 2.58
CA TYR A 46 -6.14 -4.81 3.40
C TYR A 46 -6.58 -3.58 2.63
N ILE A 47 -7.86 -3.26 2.72
CA ILE A 47 -8.42 -1.99 2.26
C ILE A 47 -8.57 -1.11 3.49
N VAL A 48 -7.88 0.02 3.51
CA VAL A 48 -7.92 0.99 4.60
C VAL A 48 -8.44 2.32 4.09
N GLU A 49 -9.07 3.11 4.96
CA GLU A 49 -9.61 4.41 4.61
C GLU A 49 -9.15 5.46 5.61
N ASP A 50 -8.67 6.57 5.08
CA ASP A 50 -8.28 7.76 5.84
C ASP A 50 -9.43 8.73 6.00
N SER A 51 -9.30 9.59 7.01
CA SER A 51 -10.25 10.67 7.30
C SER A 51 -11.69 10.18 7.48
N VAL A 52 -11.83 9.04 8.14
CA VAL A 52 -13.14 8.49 8.52
C VAL A 52 -13.69 9.30 9.69
N ILE A 53 -14.76 10.03 9.41
CA ILE A 53 -15.45 10.86 10.39
C ILE A 53 -16.87 10.32 10.57
N GLY A 54 -17.33 10.26 11.80
CA GLY A 54 -18.69 9.91 12.17
C GLY A 54 -19.15 10.70 13.40
N SER A 55 -20.29 10.35 13.92
CA SER A 55 -20.84 10.97 15.14
C SER A 55 -21.17 9.92 16.19
N GLY A 56 -21.03 10.30 17.45
CA GLY A 56 -21.35 9.47 18.61
C GLY A 56 -20.17 8.67 19.16
N ALA A 57 -20.41 7.96 20.24
CA ALA A 57 -19.39 7.32 21.07
C ALA A 57 -18.46 6.34 20.35
N GLY A 58 -18.87 5.81 19.19
CA GLY A 58 -18.03 4.91 18.39
C GLY A 58 -17.03 5.63 17.47
N TYR A 59 -17.20 6.94 17.26
CA TYR A 59 -16.35 7.75 16.39
C TYR A 59 -15.56 8.83 17.14
N ASP A 60 -16.04 9.24 18.32
CA ASP A 60 -15.36 10.28 19.09
C ASP A 60 -14.08 9.71 19.70
N GLN A 61 -12.95 10.35 19.41
CA GLN A 61 -11.66 9.97 19.97
C GLN A 61 -11.62 10.33 21.47
N LYS A 62 -11.51 9.34 22.35
CA LYS A 62 -11.36 9.57 23.77
C LYS A 62 -10.00 10.20 24.09
N ASN A 63 -10.03 11.31 24.81
CA ASN A 63 -8.83 12.02 25.23
C ASN A 63 -8.54 11.76 26.72
N TYR A 64 -7.53 10.95 26.99
CA TYR A 64 -7.07 10.68 28.37
C TYR A 64 -6.17 11.77 28.95
N TRP A 65 -5.76 12.76 28.12
CA TRP A 65 -4.91 13.88 28.51
C TRP A 65 -5.71 15.19 28.72
N CYS A 66 -7.01 15.07 28.87
CA CYS A 66 -7.86 16.23 29.06
C CYS A 66 -7.63 16.91 30.41
N ALA A 67 -7.91 18.21 30.47
CA ALA A 67 -7.95 18.95 31.73
C ALA A 67 -9.02 18.31 32.65
N GLY A 68 -8.62 17.85 33.83
CA GLY A 68 -9.51 17.18 34.76
C GLY A 68 -9.59 15.66 34.62
N CYS A 69 -8.88 15.05 33.68
CA CYS A 69 -8.79 13.58 33.53
C CYS A 69 -7.74 12.93 34.45
N GLY A 70 -7.21 13.66 35.43
CA GLY A 70 -6.23 13.15 36.40
C GLY A 70 -4.79 13.13 35.91
N ASN A 71 -4.50 13.77 34.77
CA ASN A 71 -3.16 13.89 34.24
C ASN A 71 -2.47 15.17 34.78
N PRO A 72 -1.23 15.07 35.30
CA PRO A 72 -0.52 16.21 35.87
C PRO A 72 0.09 17.19 34.83
N GLU A 73 0.10 16.83 33.55
CA GLU A 73 0.70 17.72 32.54
C GLU A 73 -0.22 18.87 32.16
N PRO A 74 0.25 20.11 32.21
CA PRO A 74 -0.59 21.28 31.91
C PRO A 74 -0.72 21.48 30.41
N THR A 75 -1.88 21.41 29.87
CA THR A 75 -2.75 22.46 29.28
C THR A 75 -2.20 23.29 28.12
N ALA A 76 -1.00 23.05 27.56
CA ALA A 76 -0.46 23.86 26.48
C ALA A 76 -0.97 23.46 25.08
N HIS A 77 -1.68 22.33 24.94
CA HIS A 77 -2.20 21.85 23.67
C HIS A 77 -3.72 21.91 23.61
N SER A 78 -4.25 22.22 22.43
CA SER A 78 -5.71 22.25 22.17
C SER A 78 -6.42 20.91 22.48
N TYR A 79 -5.67 19.81 22.54
CA TYR A 79 -6.17 18.48 22.95
C TYR A 79 -6.50 18.36 24.43
N SER A 80 -6.02 19.29 25.27
CA SER A 80 -6.21 19.20 26.73
C SER A 80 -7.60 19.65 27.20
N LEU A 81 -8.42 20.23 26.34
CA LEU A 81 -9.66 20.91 26.74
C LEU A 81 -10.88 19.99 26.84
N LEU A 82 -10.93 18.90 26.07
CA LEU A 82 -12.11 18.04 25.97
C LEU A 82 -11.78 16.60 26.36
N ALA A 83 -12.68 15.95 27.07
CA ALA A 83 -12.61 14.52 27.41
C ALA A 83 -12.79 13.60 26.18
N SER A 84 -13.33 14.12 25.10
CA SER A 84 -13.38 13.47 23.78
C SER A 84 -13.27 14.52 22.70
N ASN A 85 -12.79 14.10 21.53
CA ASN A 85 -12.71 14.93 20.31
C ASN A 85 -13.85 14.50 19.35
N PRO A 86 -15.00 15.17 19.38
CA PRO A 86 -16.08 14.90 18.43
C PRO A 86 -15.62 15.31 17.02
N GLY A 87 -16.00 14.49 16.03
CA GLY A 87 -15.60 14.72 14.64
C GLY A 87 -14.12 14.44 14.35
N TYR A 88 -13.45 13.65 15.18
CA TYR A 88 -12.08 13.21 14.92
C TYR A 88 -12.01 12.44 13.61
N ALA A 89 -11.05 12.80 12.76
CA ALA A 89 -10.79 12.11 11.50
C ALA A 89 -9.82 10.94 11.74
N HIS A 90 -10.38 9.73 11.81
CA HIS A 90 -9.57 8.52 11.97
C HIS A 90 -8.80 8.21 10.70
N GLN A 91 -7.53 7.85 10.87
CA GLN A 91 -6.63 7.51 9.77
C GLN A 91 -6.40 5.99 9.72
N HIS A 92 -6.15 5.46 8.53
CA HIS A 92 -5.86 4.04 8.27
C HIS A 92 -6.87 3.08 8.91
N VAL A 93 -8.15 3.43 8.83
CA VAL A 93 -9.24 2.59 9.34
C VAL A 93 -9.37 1.36 8.46
N LEU A 94 -9.13 0.18 9.03
CA LEU A 94 -9.33 -1.09 8.33
C LEU A 94 -10.80 -1.24 7.93
N ARG A 95 -11.07 -1.30 6.64
CA ARG A 95 -12.40 -1.53 6.07
C ARG A 95 -12.63 -2.99 5.72
N GLN A 96 -11.63 -3.64 5.12
CA GLN A 96 -11.73 -5.04 4.71
C GLN A 96 -10.37 -5.68 4.59
N GLY A 97 -10.26 -6.96 5.00
CA GLY A 97 -9.11 -7.82 4.73
C GLY A 97 -9.52 -8.91 3.75
N LEU A 98 -8.94 -8.92 2.56
CA LEU A 98 -9.35 -9.83 1.47
C LEU A 98 -8.76 -11.24 1.60
N GLY A 99 -7.65 -11.39 2.32
CA GLY A 99 -7.06 -12.68 2.65
C GLY A 99 -7.57 -13.31 3.96
N GLY A 100 -8.60 -12.70 4.57
CA GLY A 100 -9.06 -13.07 5.90
C GLY A 100 -8.13 -12.61 7.02
N ALA A 101 -8.37 -13.06 8.24
CA ALA A 101 -7.62 -12.60 9.43
C ALA A 101 -6.11 -12.94 9.36
N TRP A 102 -5.76 -14.05 8.73
CA TRP A 102 -4.40 -14.59 8.75
C TRP A 102 -3.76 -14.72 7.36
N GLY A 103 -4.33 -14.07 6.36
CA GLY A 103 -3.81 -14.12 5.00
C GLY A 103 -4.23 -15.36 4.21
N THR A 104 -4.05 -15.29 2.89
CA THR A 104 -4.37 -16.35 1.93
C THR A 104 -3.29 -17.42 1.93
N THR A 105 -3.69 -18.66 2.15
CA THR A 105 -2.81 -19.85 2.13
C THR A 105 -2.63 -20.39 0.71
N GLY A 106 -1.57 -21.18 0.50
CA GLY A 106 -1.35 -21.95 -0.74
C GLY A 106 -0.88 -21.12 -1.93
N VAL A 107 -0.69 -19.82 -1.80
CA VAL A 107 -0.09 -18.96 -2.82
C VAL A 107 1.43 -19.14 -2.84
N ILE A 108 2.04 -19.10 -1.67
CA ILE A 108 3.47 -19.27 -1.47
C ILE A 108 3.72 -20.69 -0.94
N PRO A 109 4.61 -21.47 -1.54
CA PRO A 109 4.92 -22.82 -1.04
C PRO A 109 5.65 -22.75 0.30
N ALA A 110 5.54 -23.81 1.11
CA ALA A 110 6.20 -23.91 2.41
C ALA A 110 7.74 -23.86 2.33
N SER A 111 8.31 -24.02 1.14
CA SER A 111 9.73 -23.84 0.83
C SER A 111 9.82 -22.82 -0.29
N ALA A 112 9.80 -21.54 0.06
CA ALA A 112 10.00 -20.45 -0.88
C ALA A 112 11.48 -20.34 -1.26
N VAL A 113 11.75 -20.18 -2.55
CA VAL A 113 13.13 -20.16 -3.10
C VAL A 113 13.50 -18.73 -3.48
N ALA A 114 14.75 -18.34 -3.16
CA ALA A 114 15.31 -17.05 -3.56
C ALA A 114 15.21 -16.85 -5.09
N GLY A 115 14.85 -15.64 -5.52
CA GLY A 115 14.64 -15.28 -6.92
C GLY A 115 13.26 -15.62 -7.47
N ASN A 116 12.44 -16.39 -6.75
CA ASN A 116 11.08 -16.68 -7.17
C ASN A 116 10.09 -15.62 -6.68
N SER A 117 9.06 -15.39 -7.50
CA SER A 117 7.92 -14.51 -7.17
C SER A 117 6.63 -15.30 -7.20
N TYR A 118 5.75 -14.98 -6.27
CA TYR A 118 4.44 -15.60 -6.11
C TYR A 118 3.38 -14.51 -6.13
N THR A 119 2.36 -14.69 -6.97
CA THR A 119 1.35 -13.67 -7.22
C THR A 119 -0.03 -14.16 -6.76
N LYS A 120 -0.77 -13.26 -6.14
CA LYS A 120 -2.19 -13.45 -5.82
C LYS A 120 -3.00 -12.26 -6.31
N THR A 121 -3.99 -12.52 -7.16
CA THR A 121 -4.99 -11.53 -7.55
C THR A 121 -6.06 -11.44 -6.46
N TYR A 122 -6.32 -10.22 -5.99
CA TYR A 122 -7.42 -9.90 -5.10
C TYR A 122 -8.46 -9.07 -5.83
N THR A 123 -9.73 -9.35 -5.57
CA THR A 123 -10.85 -8.62 -6.13
C THR A 123 -11.84 -8.23 -5.04
N ALA A 124 -12.42 -7.05 -5.15
CA ALA A 124 -13.45 -6.57 -4.24
C ALA A 124 -14.38 -5.58 -4.93
N THR A 125 -15.63 -5.50 -4.47
CA THR A 125 -16.52 -4.39 -4.80
C THR A 125 -16.62 -3.48 -3.58
N LEU A 126 -16.21 -2.22 -3.73
CA LEU A 126 -16.15 -1.28 -2.61
C LEU A 126 -17.53 -0.68 -2.35
N PRO A 127 -18.04 -0.69 -1.09
CA PRO A 127 -19.29 -0.02 -0.73
C PRO A 127 -19.31 1.46 -1.11
N ALA A 128 -20.45 1.96 -1.56
CA ALA A 128 -20.63 3.36 -1.97
C ALA A 128 -20.34 4.38 -0.84
N ALA A 129 -20.50 3.96 0.41
CA ALA A 129 -20.24 4.80 1.58
C ALA A 129 -18.75 5.10 1.82
N TRP A 130 -17.82 4.33 1.23
CA TRP A 130 -16.40 4.56 1.38
C TRP A 130 -15.91 5.64 0.42
N LYS A 131 -15.04 6.51 0.90
CA LYS A 131 -14.51 7.64 0.10
C LYS A 131 -13.30 7.18 -0.70
N GLU A 132 -13.48 6.90 -1.98
CA GLU A 132 -12.44 6.37 -2.87
C GLU A 132 -11.10 7.11 -2.82
N LYS A 133 -11.16 8.46 -2.72
CA LYS A 133 -9.96 9.31 -2.65
C LYS A 133 -9.13 9.10 -1.40
N ASN A 134 -9.73 8.52 -0.36
CA ASN A 134 -9.12 8.30 0.93
C ASN A 134 -8.79 6.81 1.15
N ILE A 135 -8.94 5.98 0.13
CA ILE A 135 -8.68 4.54 0.24
C ILE A 135 -7.27 4.22 -0.19
N TYR A 136 -6.62 3.41 0.63
CA TYR A 136 -5.32 2.80 0.40
C TYR A 136 -5.44 1.29 0.43
N LEU A 137 -4.57 0.65 -0.32
CA LEU A 137 -4.39 -0.80 -0.39
C LEU A 137 -3.09 -1.13 0.32
N VAL A 138 -3.15 -1.97 1.34
CA VAL A 138 -1.95 -2.41 2.08
C VAL A 138 -1.79 -3.90 1.85
N ALA A 139 -0.79 -4.28 1.08
CA ALA A 139 -0.42 -5.66 0.86
C ALA A 139 0.61 -6.11 1.89
N THR A 140 0.49 -7.33 2.39
CA THR A 140 1.46 -7.91 3.31
C THR A 140 1.87 -9.31 2.88
N VAL A 141 3.10 -9.66 3.20
CA VAL A 141 3.57 -11.06 3.25
C VAL A 141 3.92 -11.36 4.69
N GLN A 142 3.33 -12.41 5.22
CA GLN A 142 3.47 -12.79 6.62
C GLN A 142 3.80 -14.28 6.76
N GLU A 143 4.52 -14.61 7.82
CA GLU A 143 4.68 -15.98 8.29
C GLU A 143 3.62 -16.25 9.35
N TYR A 144 2.84 -17.31 9.13
CA TYR A 144 1.83 -17.74 10.08
C TYR A 144 2.35 -18.87 10.97
N SER A 145 2.00 -18.80 12.24
CA SER A 145 2.22 -19.87 13.22
C SER A 145 0.97 -20.06 14.06
N THR A 146 0.75 -21.28 14.55
CA THR A 146 -0.26 -21.56 15.59
C THR A 146 0.07 -20.88 16.90
N ASP A 147 1.37 -20.73 17.21
CA ASP A 147 1.85 -19.90 18.32
C ASP A 147 1.92 -18.44 17.84
N GLU A 148 1.14 -17.57 18.45
CA GLU A 148 1.01 -16.17 18.06
C GLU A 148 2.32 -15.36 18.18
N ARG A 149 3.24 -15.79 19.05
CA ARG A 149 4.57 -15.16 19.21
C ARG A 149 5.45 -15.27 17.98
N PHE A 150 5.14 -16.21 17.09
CA PHE A 150 5.89 -16.45 15.86
C PHE A 150 5.13 -16.04 14.59
N ARG A 151 4.08 -15.23 14.73
CA ARG A 151 3.41 -14.61 13.58
C ARG A 151 4.12 -13.33 13.23
N LEU A 152 4.81 -13.33 12.11
CA LEU A 152 5.65 -12.22 11.69
C LEU A 152 5.14 -11.63 10.37
N ILE A 153 5.06 -10.32 10.28
CA ILE A 153 4.95 -9.64 8.99
C ILE A 153 6.37 -9.49 8.46
N LEU A 154 6.64 -10.12 7.32
CA LEU A 154 7.96 -10.10 6.70
C LEU A 154 8.19 -8.81 5.93
N ASN A 155 7.17 -8.33 5.22
CA ASN A 155 7.18 -7.05 4.53
C ASN A 155 5.75 -6.61 4.19
N ALA A 156 5.60 -5.31 3.91
CA ALA A 156 4.35 -4.69 3.47
C ALA A 156 4.62 -3.64 2.40
N GLU A 157 3.60 -3.35 1.59
CA GLU A 157 3.60 -2.29 0.59
C GLU A 157 2.24 -1.60 0.61
N GLU A 158 2.22 -0.28 0.42
CA GLU A 158 1.01 0.53 0.38
C GLU A 158 0.88 1.25 -0.96
N ALA A 159 -0.34 1.33 -1.46
CA ALA A 159 -0.68 2.11 -2.64
C ALA A 159 -2.05 2.77 -2.49
N SER A 160 -2.22 3.98 -3.03
CA SER A 160 -3.55 4.60 -3.09
C SER A 160 -4.46 3.84 -4.07
N LEU A 161 -5.78 3.83 -3.80
CA LEU A 161 -6.75 3.20 -4.71
C LEU A 161 -6.77 3.86 -6.09
N LEU A 162 -6.85 5.20 -6.12
CA LEU A 162 -6.98 5.99 -7.36
C LEU A 162 -5.63 6.42 -7.94
N GLY A 163 -4.55 6.38 -7.15
CA GLY A 163 -3.21 6.73 -7.62
C GLY A 163 -2.63 5.68 -8.57
N GLU A 164 -1.61 6.06 -9.30
CA GLU A 164 -0.75 5.08 -9.97
C GLU A 164 -0.08 4.19 -8.91
N LEU A 165 0.27 2.96 -9.28
CA LEU A 165 1.04 2.11 -8.36
C LEU A 165 2.34 2.81 -8.01
N PRO A 166 2.79 2.77 -6.73
CA PRO A 166 4.11 3.28 -6.39
C PRO A 166 5.12 2.57 -7.29
N ASN A 167 5.88 3.37 -7.99
CA ASN A 167 6.74 3.04 -9.10
C ASN A 167 7.51 1.71 -8.98
N GLY A 168 6.89 0.62 -9.46
CA GLY A 168 7.72 -0.15 -10.37
C GLY A 168 7.91 0.78 -11.58
N ILE A 169 9.13 1.16 -11.92
CA ILE A 169 9.43 1.74 -13.23
C ILE A 169 8.64 0.86 -14.19
N ALA A 170 7.58 1.44 -14.81
CA ALA A 170 6.91 0.73 -15.88
C ALA A 170 8.04 0.30 -16.78
N LYS A 171 8.31 -1.00 -16.86
CA LYS A 171 9.37 -1.52 -17.70
C LYS A 171 8.89 -1.09 -19.07
N ILE A 172 9.42 0.04 -19.53
CA ILE A 172 9.24 0.42 -20.92
C ILE A 172 9.84 -0.76 -21.65
N SER A 173 8.98 -1.66 -22.09
CA SER A 173 9.46 -2.76 -22.91
C SER A 173 9.97 -2.07 -24.16
N ASN A 174 11.19 -2.37 -24.58
CA ASN A 174 11.72 -1.90 -25.88
C ASN A 174 10.79 -2.30 -27.04
N ASP A 175 9.69 -2.98 -26.74
CA ASP A 175 8.69 -3.43 -27.69
C ASP A 175 7.68 -2.33 -28.06
N ASP A 176 7.47 -1.31 -27.21
CA ASP A 176 6.48 -0.25 -27.46
C ASP A 176 7.08 0.98 -28.13
N PHE A 177 8.38 1.19 -27.97
CA PHE A 177 9.10 2.34 -28.53
C PHE A 177 10.29 1.89 -29.38
N ASN A 178 10.52 2.61 -30.46
CA ASN A 178 11.79 2.56 -31.20
C ASN A 178 12.56 3.87 -30.97
N ASN A 179 13.87 3.78 -30.93
CA ASN A 179 14.77 4.94 -30.99
C ASN A 179 14.51 6.01 -29.89
N MET A 180 14.23 5.61 -28.66
CA MET A 180 14.08 6.58 -27.57
C MET A 180 15.43 7.22 -27.24
N VAL A 181 15.51 8.53 -27.41
CA VAL A 181 16.72 9.34 -27.15
C VAL A 181 16.36 10.55 -26.32
N VAL A 182 17.17 10.82 -25.31
CA VAL A 182 17.08 12.05 -24.48
C VAL A 182 18.38 12.86 -24.75
N TYR A 183 18.22 14.07 -25.26
CA TYR A 183 19.36 14.95 -25.55
C TYR A 183 19.05 16.43 -25.37
N PRO A 184 20.04 17.26 -25.04
CA PRO A 184 21.31 16.86 -24.45
C PRO A 184 21.15 16.25 -23.06
N ASN A 185 22.05 15.32 -22.70
CA ASN A 185 22.14 14.75 -21.37
C ASN A 185 23.61 14.66 -20.97
N PRO A 186 24.08 15.43 -19.96
CA PRO A 186 23.30 16.33 -19.10
C PRO A 186 22.82 17.60 -19.81
N SER A 187 21.74 18.20 -19.31
CA SER A 187 21.12 19.41 -19.85
C SER A 187 21.34 20.58 -18.89
N SER A 188 21.65 21.77 -19.45
CA SER A 188 21.72 23.00 -18.67
C SER A 188 20.42 23.83 -18.64
N SER A 189 19.46 23.52 -19.52
CA SER A 189 18.17 24.25 -19.57
C SER A 189 17.02 23.43 -20.14
N ILE A 190 17.18 22.84 -21.30
CA ILE A 190 16.12 22.11 -22.02
C ILE A 190 16.70 20.77 -22.51
N SER A 191 15.98 19.68 -22.21
CA SER A 191 16.18 18.37 -22.82
C SER A 191 15.01 18.03 -23.75
N ARG A 192 15.29 17.32 -24.82
CA ARG A 192 14.28 16.76 -25.74
C ARG A 192 14.24 15.25 -25.56
N ILE A 193 13.03 14.72 -25.49
CA ILE A 193 12.80 13.28 -25.55
C ILE A 193 12.25 13.01 -26.94
N GLN A 194 12.91 12.17 -27.68
CA GLN A 194 12.48 11.73 -29.01
C GLN A 194 12.28 10.22 -28.97
N PHE A 195 11.17 9.75 -29.50
CA PHE A 195 10.87 8.32 -29.64
C PHE A 195 9.88 8.10 -30.76
N ASP A 196 9.89 6.88 -31.31
CA ASP A 196 8.94 6.43 -32.32
C ASP A 196 7.99 5.44 -31.68
N LEU A 197 6.66 5.63 -31.82
CA LEU A 197 5.66 4.69 -31.40
C LEU A 197 5.41 3.64 -32.47
N LYS A 198 5.29 2.38 -32.08
CA LYS A 198 4.94 1.29 -32.99
C LYS A 198 3.44 1.22 -33.30
N ALA A 199 2.62 1.83 -32.43
CA ALA A 199 1.16 1.91 -32.59
C ALA A 199 0.65 3.19 -31.91
N ASP A 200 -0.60 3.56 -32.19
CA ASP A 200 -1.25 4.69 -31.53
C ASP A 200 -1.34 4.44 -30.03
N ALA A 201 -0.78 5.36 -29.24
CA ALA A 201 -0.77 5.29 -27.79
C ALA A 201 -0.81 6.67 -27.15
N VAL A 202 -1.28 6.75 -25.92
CA VAL A 202 -1.18 7.94 -25.07
C VAL A 202 0.10 7.84 -24.26
N VAL A 203 1.03 8.78 -24.49
CA VAL A 203 2.29 8.84 -23.76
C VAL A 203 2.19 9.91 -22.68
N LYS A 204 2.53 9.55 -21.43
CA LYS A 204 2.75 10.48 -20.32
C LYS A 204 4.22 10.49 -19.98
N ALA A 205 4.81 11.68 -19.92
CA ALA A 205 6.17 11.87 -19.43
C ALA A 205 6.12 12.65 -18.11
N SER A 206 6.85 12.18 -17.10
CA SER A 206 7.08 12.90 -15.86
C SER A 206 8.59 13.05 -15.64
N VAL A 207 8.99 14.18 -15.05
CA VAL A 207 10.35 14.42 -14.60
C VAL A 207 10.31 14.56 -13.09
N GLU A 208 10.97 13.66 -12.39
CA GLU A 208 11.06 13.69 -10.94
C GLU A 208 12.48 14.07 -10.52
N ASN A 209 12.59 14.93 -9.52
CA ASN A 209 13.86 15.28 -8.90
C ASN A 209 14.18 14.21 -7.86
N ILE A 210 15.33 13.58 -8.00
CA ILE A 210 15.85 12.58 -7.06
C ILE A 210 16.67 13.29 -5.99
#